data_313268f8557b22ab4ba490ff0f84b2a6
#
_entry.id   313268f8557b22ab4ba490ff0f84b2a6
#
_cell.length_a   1.000
_cell.length_b   1.000
_cell.length_c   1.000
_cell.angle_alpha   90.00
_cell.angle_beta   90.00
_cell.angle_gamma   90.00
#
_symmetry.space_group_name_H-M   'P 1'
#
loop_
_entity.id
_entity.type
_entity.pdbx_description
1 polymer ?
#
loop_
_entity_poly.entity_id
_entity_poly.type
_entity_poly.pdbx_seq_one_letter_code
_entity_poly.pdbx_strand_id
1 'polypeptide(L)'
;MGRYLNSSTSYVLYKGQTEQPYFVDKSQMLSELFPFLDSGNTHICITRPRRFGKTVMANMTTAFLGKKQDSDSIFKSLKISQNDLYNNYRNQYNVISIDFSKMPRDCDSYTDYIDRIETNLIRDLRKEYPQIEIYEDDSAADVLETIFEECDQQRFVFVLDEWDFIFHKDFVTEENKKQYVLFLSNLLKDRSYVQLTYMTGILPIAMYSSGSELNMFWEYTMVSEAKYNEYFGFTDSEVDQLYEKYTRNTREIHISREDLKEWYDGYTTKSGERMYNPRSVVLALTNNNIGNYWTSSGPYDEIFYYIRQNIDDVQNDLALMISGEAVTAKIQEYAAVSMNLTTKNEIFSAMIVYGFLSYENGEVRIPNKELMNKFDDMIQG
;
A
#
# COMPACT_ATOMS: atom_id res chain seq x y z
N MET A 1 10.46 -22.63 -6.32
CA MET A 1 9.85 -21.32 -6.22
C MET A 1 8.46 -21.39 -6.81
N GLY A 2 7.49 -20.88 -6.08
CA GLY A 2 6.09 -20.86 -6.50
C GLY A 2 5.70 -19.51 -7.12
N ARG A 3 4.41 -19.36 -7.41
CA ARG A 3 3.82 -18.09 -7.84
C ARG A 3 3.68 -17.11 -6.66
N TYR A 4 3.24 -17.63 -5.52
CA TYR A 4 3.06 -16.88 -4.27
C TYR A 4 4.07 -17.29 -3.21
N LEU A 5 4.30 -18.58 -3.04
CA LEU A 5 5.22 -19.10 -2.03
C LEU A 5 6.67 -18.98 -2.52
N ASN A 6 7.47 -18.21 -1.77
CA ASN A 6 8.90 -18.02 -2.04
C ASN A 6 9.18 -17.62 -3.49
N SER A 7 8.35 -16.74 -4.06
CA SER A 7 8.48 -16.24 -5.43
C SER A 7 9.73 -15.36 -5.57
N SER A 8 10.46 -15.48 -6.68
CA SER A 8 11.57 -14.59 -7.02
C SER A 8 11.12 -13.22 -7.54
N THR A 9 9.83 -13.04 -7.82
CA THR A 9 9.32 -11.81 -8.43
C THR A 9 9.66 -10.57 -7.61
N SER A 10 9.40 -10.61 -6.30
CA SER A 10 9.65 -9.46 -5.42
C SER A 10 11.14 -9.12 -5.33
N TYR A 11 12.02 -10.13 -5.33
CA TYR A 11 13.47 -9.92 -5.37
C TYR A 11 13.87 -9.17 -6.64
N VAL A 12 13.42 -9.63 -7.80
CA VAL A 12 13.76 -9.01 -9.11
C VAL A 12 13.22 -7.58 -9.18
N LEU A 13 11.98 -7.36 -8.75
CA LEU A 13 11.35 -6.04 -8.78
C LEU A 13 12.04 -5.07 -7.82
N TYR A 14 12.33 -5.49 -6.59
CA TYR A 14 13.01 -4.61 -5.64
C TYR A 14 14.45 -4.32 -6.03
N LYS A 15 15.18 -5.32 -6.54
CA LYS A 15 16.53 -5.10 -7.11
C LYS A 15 16.50 -4.03 -8.21
N GLY A 16 15.59 -4.17 -9.18
CA GLY A 16 15.41 -3.16 -10.22
C GLY A 16 15.06 -1.77 -9.69
N GLN A 17 14.31 -1.70 -8.59
CA GLN A 17 14.00 -0.44 -7.93
C GLN A 17 15.23 0.21 -7.29
N THR A 18 16.12 -0.58 -6.64
CA THR A 18 17.34 -0.04 -6.02
C THR A 18 18.36 0.47 -7.04
N GLU A 19 18.27 0.02 -8.28
CA GLU A 19 19.14 0.43 -9.40
C GLU A 19 18.65 1.72 -10.09
N GLN A 20 17.44 2.24 -9.73
CA GLN A 20 16.90 3.46 -10.33
C GLN A 20 17.70 4.70 -9.90
N PRO A 21 17.86 5.71 -10.81
CA PRO A 21 18.64 6.91 -10.52
C PRO A 21 18.21 7.68 -9.27
N TYR A 22 16.91 7.72 -9.00
CA TYR A 22 16.30 8.47 -7.91
C TYR A 22 15.70 7.55 -6.84
N PHE A 23 16.39 6.45 -6.54
CA PHE A 23 16.03 5.54 -5.46
C PHE A 23 16.27 6.21 -4.10
N VAL A 24 15.30 6.08 -3.19
CA VAL A 24 15.40 6.47 -1.78
C VAL A 24 15.35 5.22 -0.92
N ASP A 25 16.36 5.04 -0.09
CA ASP A 25 16.50 3.89 0.79
C ASP A 25 15.59 4.00 2.03
N LYS A 26 14.54 3.20 2.07
CA LYS A 26 13.60 3.05 3.19
C LYS A 26 13.78 1.71 3.94
N SER A 27 14.89 1.03 3.72
CA SER A 27 15.09 -0.34 4.24
C SER A 27 15.08 -0.45 5.76
N GLN A 28 15.29 0.64 6.50
CA GLN A 28 15.16 0.66 7.96
C GLN A 28 13.76 0.27 8.45
N MET A 29 12.70 0.42 7.63
CA MET A 29 11.37 -0.09 7.99
C MET A 29 11.39 -1.57 8.35
N LEU A 30 12.28 -2.36 7.76
CA LEU A 30 12.37 -3.79 8.04
C LEU A 30 12.67 -4.07 9.52
N SER A 31 13.47 -3.24 10.18
CA SER A 31 13.78 -3.41 11.61
C SER A 31 12.55 -3.19 12.51
N GLU A 32 11.56 -2.43 12.06
CA GLU A 32 10.29 -2.26 12.78
C GLU A 32 9.43 -3.53 12.78
N LEU A 33 9.72 -4.49 11.88
CA LEU A 33 9.01 -5.76 11.78
C LEU A 33 9.62 -6.84 12.68
N PHE A 34 10.87 -6.71 13.11
CA PHE A 34 11.59 -7.74 13.88
C PHE A 34 10.87 -8.17 15.17
N PRO A 35 10.38 -7.24 16.02
CA PRO A 35 9.64 -7.65 17.22
C PRO A 35 8.36 -8.44 16.93
N PHE A 36 7.72 -8.18 15.79
CA PHE A 36 6.52 -8.90 15.36
C PHE A 36 6.84 -10.29 14.83
N LEU A 37 8.00 -10.42 14.16
CA LEU A 37 8.51 -11.74 13.74
C LEU A 37 8.87 -12.61 14.94
N ASP A 38 9.43 -12.03 16.01
CA ASP A 38 9.77 -12.78 17.22
C ASP A 38 8.52 -13.25 17.99
N SER A 39 7.51 -12.40 18.09
CA SER A 39 6.27 -12.75 18.80
C SER A 39 5.42 -13.78 18.06
N GLY A 40 5.46 -13.77 16.73
CA GLY A 40 4.61 -14.60 15.88
C GLY A 40 3.14 -14.21 15.93
N ASN A 41 2.35 -14.77 15.02
CA ASN A 41 0.89 -14.54 14.91
C ASN A 41 0.49 -13.04 15.02
N THR A 42 1.26 -12.18 14.38
CA THR A 42 1.04 -10.72 14.38
C THR A 42 0.57 -10.27 13.01
N HIS A 43 -0.38 -9.35 13.00
CA HIS A 43 -0.99 -8.85 11.78
C HIS A 43 -0.92 -7.32 11.75
N ILE A 44 -0.25 -6.77 10.75
CA ILE A 44 -0.17 -5.31 10.52
C ILE A 44 -0.74 -4.95 9.16
N CYS A 45 -1.47 -3.84 9.11
CA CYS A 45 -1.97 -3.27 7.87
C CYS A 45 -1.53 -1.81 7.77
N ILE A 46 -0.87 -1.47 6.67
CA ILE A 46 -0.41 -0.11 6.41
C ILE A 46 -1.16 0.43 5.20
N THR A 47 -2.01 1.43 5.43
CA THR A 47 -2.77 2.07 4.36
C THR A 47 -2.18 3.43 4.02
N ARG A 48 -2.02 3.67 2.72
CA ARG A 48 -1.48 4.92 2.18
C ARG A 48 -2.15 5.23 0.86
N PRO A 49 -2.25 6.50 0.48
CA PRO A 49 -2.72 6.89 -0.84
C PRO A 49 -1.96 6.19 -1.97
N ARG A 50 -2.50 6.25 -3.18
CA ARG A 50 -1.82 5.71 -4.36
C ARG A 50 -0.47 6.39 -4.58
N ARG A 51 0.52 5.63 -5.10
CA ARG A 51 1.86 6.11 -5.46
C ARG A 51 2.78 6.50 -4.29
N PHE A 52 2.43 6.14 -3.06
CA PHE A 52 3.25 6.35 -1.86
C PHE A 52 4.24 5.21 -1.57
N GLY A 53 4.49 4.31 -2.51
CA GLY A 53 5.53 3.29 -2.40
C GLY A 53 5.10 1.96 -1.76
N LYS A 54 3.80 1.71 -1.51
CA LYS A 54 3.29 0.47 -0.87
C LYS A 54 3.85 -0.80 -1.49
N THR A 55 3.71 -0.96 -2.80
CA THR A 55 4.20 -2.15 -3.54
C THR A 55 5.72 -2.28 -3.48
N VAL A 56 6.46 -1.17 -3.48
CA VAL A 56 7.92 -1.19 -3.31
C VAL A 56 8.30 -1.74 -1.94
N MET A 57 7.60 -1.31 -0.89
CA MET A 57 7.82 -1.77 0.47
C MET A 57 7.40 -3.25 0.66
N ALA A 58 6.32 -3.69 0.04
CA ALA A 58 5.91 -5.10 0.02
C ALA A 58 6.95 -5.98 -0.69
N ASN A 59 7.47 -5.56 -1.83
CA ASN A 59 8.55 -6.27 -2.53
C ASN A 59 9.85 -6.28 -1.72
N MET A 60 10.21 -5.19 -1.07
CA MET A 60 11.35 -5.10 -0.17
C MET A 60 11.24 -6.11 0.98
N THR A 61 10.10 -6.13 1.65
CA THR A 61 9.84 -7.04 2.78
C THR A 61 9.93 -8.49 2.34
N THR A 62 9.30 -8.84 1.22
CA THR A 62 9.37 -10.19 0.65
C THR A 62 10.80 -10.59 0.26
N ALA A 63 11.53 -9.70 -0.40
CA ALA A 63 12.91 -9.97 -0.84
C ALA A 63 13.87 -10.13 0.35
N PHE A 64 13.68 -9.36 1.42
CA PHE A 64 14.52 -9.41 2.61
C PHE A 64 14.26 -10.68 3.42
N LEU A 65 13.00 -11.01 3.70
CA LEU A 65 12.63 -12.11 4.60
C LEU A 65 12.70 -13.49 3.93
N GLY A 66 12.47 -13.56 2.61
CA GLY A 66 12.32 -14.81 1.87
C GLY A 66 13.58 -15.67 1.81
N LYS A 67 13.51 -16.93 2.28
CA LYS A 67 14.67 -17.82 2.43
C LYS A 67 15.18 -18.46 1.14
N LYS A 68 14.41 -18.43 0.06
CA LYS A 68 14.75 -19.16 -1.18
C LYS A 68 15.75 -18.44 -2.08
N GLN A 69 15.98 -17.16 -1.85
CA GLN A 69 16.91 -16.37 -2.66
C GLN A 69 17.76 -15.48 -1.76
N ASP A 70 19.08 -15.63 -1.86
CA ASP A 70 20.00 -14.76 -1.13
C ASP A 70 19.87 -13.30 -1.65
N SER A 71 19.48 -12.43 -0.74
CA SER A 71 19.28 -11.02 -1.01
C SER A 71 20.42 -10.12 -0.50
N ASP A 72 21.50 -10.67 -0.01
CA ASP A 72 22.65 -9.91 0.51
C ASP A 72 23.19 -8.89 -0.53
N SER A 73 23.25 -9.31 -1.79
CA SER A 73 23.71 -8.44 -2.88
C SER A 73 22.88 -7.15 -3.04
N ILE A 74 21.63 -7.14 -2.59
CA ILE A 74 20.76 -5.95 -2.57
C ILE A 74 20.96 -5.17 -1.28
N PHE A 75 20.77 -5.83 -0.15
CA PHE A 75 20.60 -5.17 1.15
C PHE A 75 21.89 -4.75 1.85
N LYS A 76 23.04 -5.37 1.54
CA LYS A 76 24.33 -5.04 2.17
C LYS A 76 24.78 -3.58 2.02
N SER A 77 24.30 -2.90 0.98
CA SER A 77 24.60 -1.49 0.72
C SER A 77 23.51 -0.54 1.25
N LEU A 78 22.42 -1.07 1.80
CA LEU A 78 21.29 -0.31 2.29
C LEU A 78 21.38 -0.09 3.80
N LYS A 79 20.63 0.89 4.31
CA LYS A 79 20.66 1.29 5.73
C LYS A 79 20.38 0.15 6.70
N ILE A 80 19.52 -0.81 6.34
CA ILE A 80 19.19 -1.97 7.17
C ILE A 80 20.43 -2.84 7.50
N SER A 81 21.43 -2.85 6.65
CA SER A 81 22.67 -3.62 6.88
C SER A 81 23.47 -3.17 8.10
N GLN A 82 23.20 -1.94 8.58
CA GLN A 82 23.80 -1.40 9.80
C GLN A 82 23.11 -1.89 11.09
N ASN A 83 21.99 -2.59 10.98
CA ASN A 83 21.29 -3.17 12.12
C ASN A 83 21.98 -4.45 12.59
N ASP A 84 22.28 -4.58 13.87
CA ASP A 84 22.97 -5.75 14.45
C ASP A 84 22.23 -7.06 14.22
N LEU A 85 20.92 -7.00 14.03
CA LEU A 85 20.04 -8.16 13.79
C LEU A 85 19.84 -8.47 12.29
N TYR A 86 20.51 -7.74 11.38
CA TYR A 86 20.38 -7.90 9.94
C TYR A 86 20.45 -9.37 9.48
N ASN A 87 21.49 -10.09 9.91
CA ASN A 87 21.68 -11.48 9.51
C ASN A 87 20.72 -12.46 10.20
N ASN A 88 20.10 -12.06 11.32
CA ASN A 88 19.17 -12.93 12.04
C ASN A 88 17.83 -13.05 11.32
N TYR A 89 17.44 -12.03 10.57
CA TYR A 89 16.12 -11.98 9.91
C TYR A 89 16.21 -12.09 8.38
N ARG A 90 17.33 -11.70 7.78
CA ARG A 90 17.49 -11.78 6.34
C ARG A 90 17.46 -13.22 5.84
N ASN A 91 16.56 -13.49 4.89
CA ASN A 91 16.41 -14.80 4.23
C ASN A 91 16.10 -15.97 5.17
N GLN A 92 15.34 -15.76 6.23
CA GLN A 92 15.04 -16.79 7.23
C GLN A 92 13.64 -17.41 7.08
N TYR A 93 12.73 -16.80 6.31
CA TYR A 93 11.31 -17.15 6.36
C TYR A 93 10.79 -17.74 5.04
N ASN A 94 9.79 -18.62 5.15
CA ASN A 94 8.91 -18.92 4.03
C ASN A 94 7.94 -17.77 3.88
N VAL A 95 7.95 -17.09 2.72
CA VAL A 95 7.09 -15.94 2.44
C VAL A 95 6.05 -16.29 1.40
N ILE A 96 4.78 -16.08 1.74
CA ILE A 96 3.64 -16.09 0.82
C ILE A 96 3.36 -14.63 0.44
N SER A 97 3.65 -14.26 -0.80
CA SER A 97 3.47 -12.90 -1.30
C SER A 97 2.36 -12.88 -2.36
N ILE A 98 1.27 -12.15 -2.07
CA ILE A 98 0.11 -12.01 -2.96
C ILE A 98 -0.11 -10.53 -3.25
N ASP A 99 -0.05 -10.18 -4.51
CA ASP A 99 -0.53 -8.89 -5.02
C ASP A 99 -1.93 -9.10 -5.58
N PHE A 100 -2.93 -8.64 -4.84
CA PHE A 100 -4.35 -8.83 -5.17
C PHE A 100 -4.78 -8.09 -6.43
N SER A 101 -4.00 -7.11 -6.89
CA SER A 101 -4.27 -6.40 -8.14
C SER A 101 -3.96 -7.22 -9.40
N LYS A 102 -3.22 -8.33 -9.27
CA LYS A 102 -2.84 -9.20 -10.39
C LYS A 102 -3.95 -10.18 -10.76
N MET A 103 -4.96 -9.64 -11.40
CA MET A 103 -6.11 -10.37 -11.90
C MET A 103 -5.97 -10.65 -13.41
N PRO A 104 -6.34 -11.86 -13.91
CA PRO A 104 -6.38 -12.12 -15.35
C PRO A 104 -7.44 -11.26 -16.03
N ARG A 105 -7.26 -11.07 -17.35
CA ARG A 105 -8.16 -10.22 -18.16
C ARG A 105 -9.58 -10.76 -18.25
N ASP A 106 -9.74 -12.07 -18.19
CA ASP A 106 -10.97 -12.84 -18.32
C ASP A 106 -11.63 -13.19 -16.97
N CYS A 107 -11.14 -12.64 -15.88
CA CYS A 107 -11.75 -12.79 -14.56
C CYS A 107 -12.88 -11.76 -14.41
N ASP A 108 -14.11 -12.22 -14.44
CA ASP A 108 -15.32 -11.41 -14.45
C ASP A 108 -16.29 -11.75 -13.29
N SER A 109 -15.87 -12.63 -12.37
CA SER A 109 -16.63 -12.98 -11.19
C SER A 109 -15.77 -13.02 -9.92
N TYR A 110 -16.42 -12.80 -8.77
CA TYR A 110 -15.79 -12.92 -7.46
C TYR A 110 -15.28 -14.36 -7.21
N THR A 111 -16.06 -15.36 -7.58
CA THR A 111 -15.70 -16.78 -7.38
C THR A 111 -14.44 -17.13 -8.15
N ASP A 112 -14.36 -16.79 -9.44
CA ASP A 112 -13.17 -17.04 -10.26
C ASP A 112 -11.92 -16.35 -9.70
N TYR A 113 -12.11 -15.16 -9.11
CA TYR A 113 -11.03 -14.42 -8.51
C TYR A 113 -10.45 -15.14 -7.27
N ILE A 114 -11.29 -15.58 -6.35
CA ILE A 114 -10.87 -16.28 -5.13
C ILE A 114 -10.32 -17.67 -5.45
N ASP A 115 -11.04 -18.45 -6.26
CA ASP A 115 -10.63 -19.81 -6.64
C ASP A 115 -9.26 -19.81 -7.32
N ARG A 116 -8.96 -18.79 -8.10
CA ARG A 116 -7.64 -18.62 -8.69
C ARG A 116 -6.55 -18.37 -7.65
N ILE A 117 -6.81 -17.56 -6.62
CA ILE A 117 -5.86 -17.28 -5.56
C ILE A 117 -5.59 -18.57 -4.77
N GLU A 118 -6.63 -19.25 -4.33
CA GLU A 118 -6.52 -20.52 -3.58
C GLU A 118 -5.85 -21.60 -4.39
N THR A 119 -6.29 -21.83 -5.63
CA THR A 119 -5.68 -22.85 -6.51
C THR A 119 -4.18 -22.61 -6.72
N ASN A 120 -3.76 -21.38 -6.94
CA ASN A 120 -2.34 -21.08 -7.12
C ASN A 120 -1.54 -21.27 -5.82
N LEU A 121 -2.09 -20.88 -4.67
CA LEU A 121 -1.44 -21.06 -3.38
C LEU A 121 -1.32 -22.57 -3.04
N ILE A 122 -2.39 -23.34 -3.16
CA ILE A 122 -2.39 -24.80 -2.93
C ILE A 122 -1.40 -25.49 -3.87
N ARG A 123 -1.33 -25.07 -5.15
CA ARG A 123 -0.35 -25.61 -6.11
C ARG A 123 1.09 -25.36 -5.66
N ASP A 124 1.38 -24.17 -5.16
CA ASP A 124 2.70 -23.82 -4.65
C ASP A 124 3.05 -24.63 -3.40
N LEU A 125 2.10 -24.78 -2.47
CA LEU A 125 2.24 -25.56 -1.24
C LEU A 125 2.47 -27.06 -1.56
N ARG A 126 1.68 -27.62 -2.47
CA ARG A 126 1.84 -29.03 -2.93
C ARG A 126 3.22 -29.28 -3.54
N LYS A 127 3.75 -28.30 -4.27
CA LYS A 127 5.10 -28.41 -4.87
C LYS A 127 6.22 -28.31 -3.85
N GLU A 128 6.07 -27.49 -2.82
CA GLU A 128 7.08 -27.27 -1.78
C GLU A 128 7.04 -28.37 -0.72
N TYR A 129 5.86 -28.93 -0.43
CA TYR A 129 5.61 -29.96 0.58
C TYR A 129 4.96 -31.21 -0.04
N PRO A 130 5.68 -31.95 -0.93
CA PRO A 130 5.11 -33.08 -1.67
C PRO A 130 4.74 -34.27 -0.80
N GLN A 131 5.18 -34.29 0.46
CA GLN A 131 4.87 -35.35 1.44
C GLN A 131 3.49 -35.17 2.09
N ILE A 132 2.88 -33.98 2.00
CA ILE A 132 1.56 -33.69 2.59
C ILE A 132 0.46 -34.20 1.68
N GLU A 133 -0.49 -34.92 2.24
CA GLU A 133 -1.71 -35.33 1.54
C GLU A 133 -2.68 -34.12 1.49
N ILE A 134 -3.13 -33.77 0.30
CA ILE A 134 -4.03 -32.63 0.06
C ILE A 134 -5.28 -33.15 -0.66
N TYR A 135 -6.44 -33.03 -0.02
CA TYR A 135 -7.73 -33.47 -0.53
C TYR A 135 -8.33 -32.41 -1.46
N GLU A 136 -9.33 -32.81 -2.28
CA GLU A 136 -9.96 -31.92 -3.27
C GLU A 136 -10.78 -30.79 -2.65
N ASP A 137 -11.29 -31.00 -1.45
CA ASP A 137 -12.10 -30.04 -0.69
C ASP A 137 -11.30 -29.18 0.31
N ASP A 138 -9.96 -29.39 0.40
CA ASP A 138 -9.11 -28.57 1.25
C ASP A 138 -9.00 -27.15 0.73
N SER A 139 -9.27 -26.19 1.60
CA SER A 139 -8.91 -24.78 1.37
C SER A 139 -7.41 -24.57 1.55
N ALA A 140 -6.90 -23.43 1.10
CA ALA A 140 -5.50 -23.05 1.34
C ALA A 140 -5.17 -23.00 2.85
N ALA A 141 -6.12 -22.60 3.69
CA ALA A 141 -5.96 -22.58 5.14
C ALA A 141 -5.83 -23.99 5.72
N ASP A 142 -6.60 -24.96 5.25
CA ASP A 142 -6.52 -26.35 5.70
C ASP A 142 -5.16 -26.98 5.34
N VAL A 143 -4.68 -26.73 4.13
CA VAL A 143 -3.36 -27.19 3.69
C VAL A 143 -2.24 -26.58 4.55
N LEU A 144 -2.31 -25.29 4.86
CA LEU A 144 -1.32 -24.62 5.71
C LEU A 144 -1.33 -25.12 7.14
N GLU A 145 -2.51 -25.44 7.70
CA GLU A 145 -2.62 -26.04 9.03
C GLU A 145 -2.01 -27.44 9.04
N THR A 146 -2.30 -28.26 8.01
CA THR A 146 -1.68 -29.60 7.86
C THR A 146 -0.16 -29.51 7.77
N ILE A 147 0.38 -28.54 7.02
CA ILE A 147 1.83 -28.33 6.94
C ILE A 147 2.39 -27.93 8.30
N PHE A 148 1.69 -27.07 9.06
CA PHE A 148 2.13 -26.70 10.40
C PHE A 148 2.21 -27.93 11.32
N GLU A 149 1.19 -28.77 11.33
CA GLU A 149 1.14 -29.97 12.19
C GLU A 149 2.15 -31.05 11.77
N GLU A 150 2.38 -31.26 10.47
CA GLU A 150 3.18 -32.37 9.96
C GLU A 150 4.63 -31.98 9.58
N CYS A 151 4.97 -30.68 9.49
CA CYS A 151 6.29 -30.20 9.08
C CYS A 151 6.94 -29.30 10.13
N ASP A 152 7.28 -29.81 11.28
CA ASP A 152 8.05 -29.14 12.34
C ASP A 152 7.49 -27.75 12.72
N GLN A 153 6.17 -27.62 12.81
CA GLN A 153 5.48 -26.38 13.10
C GLN A 153 5.88 -25.23 12.15
N GLN A 154 5.98 -25.56 10.86
CA GLN A 154 6.37 -24.61 9.83
C GLN A 154 5.41 -23.41 9.80
N ARG A 155 5.95 -22.21 9.91
CA ARG A 155 5.21 -20.94 9.83
C ARG A 155 5.56 -20.16 8.59
N PHE A 156 4.66 -19.22 8.24
CA PHE A 156 4.76 -18.41 7.05
C PHE A 156 4.61 -16.91 7.37
N VAL A 157 5.39 -16.11 6.67
CA VAL A 157 5.17 -14.67 6.59
C VAL A 157 4.29 -14.39 5.39
N PHE A 158 3.18 -13.69 5.60
CA PHE A 158 2.28 -13.25 4.55
C PHE A 158 2.58 -11.79 4.20
N VAL A 159 2.84 -11.52 2.93
CA VAL A 159 2.98 -10.16 2.38
C VAL A 159 1.87 -9.96 1.36
N LEU A 160 0.87 -9.18 1.73
CA LEU A 160 -0.38 -9.00 1.00
C LEU A 160 -0.47 -7.55 0.51
N ASP A 161 -0.33 -7.34 -0.79
CA ASP A 161 -0.38 -6.00 -1.40
C ASP A 161 -1.71 -5.75 -2.11
N GLU A 162 -2.19 -4.48 -2.06
CA GLU A 162 -3.44 -4.03 -2.68
C GLU A 162 -4.65 -4.86 -2.21
N TRP A 163 -4.77 -5.09 -0.88
CA TRP A 163 -5.82 -5.93 -0.28
C TRP A 163 -7.24 -5.50 -0.66
N ASP A 164 -7.44 -4.22 -0.88
CA ASP A 164 -8.70 -3.56 -1.17
C ASP A 164 -9.02 -3.49 -2.69
N PHE A 165 -8.15 -4.02 -3.55
CA PHE A 165 -8.31 -3.94 -5.00
C PHE A 165 -9.65 -4.49 -5.51
N ILE A 166 -10.12 -5.61 -4.93
CA ILE A 166 -11.35 -6.28 -5.35
C ILE A 166 -12.59 -5.42 -5.13
N PHE A 167 -12.58 -4.51 -4.14
CA PHE A 167 -13.71 -3.66 -3.81
C PHE A 167 -14.06 -2.63 -4.90
N HIS A 168 -13.12 -2.39 -5.82
CA HIS A 168 -13.28 -1.47 -6.96
C HIS A 168 -13.71 -2.16 -8.26
N LYS A 169 -14.20 -3.41 -8.19
CA LYS A 169 -14.62 -4.17 -9.37
C LYS A 169 -16.13 -4.17 -9.52
N ASP A 170 -16.60 -3.86 -10.74
CA ASP A 170 -18.03 -3.73 -11.05
C ASP A 170 -18.81 -5.03 -10.81
N PHE A 171 -18.14 -6.18 -10.90
CA PHE A 171 -18.77 -7.50 -10.68
C PHE A 171 -18.87 -7.86 -9.18
N VAL A 172 -18.36 -7.04 -8.27
CA VAL A 172 -18.32 -7.32 -6.83
C VAL A 172 -19.52 -6.69 -6.12
N THR A 173 -20.36 -7.55 -5.53
CA THR A 173 -21.51 -7.14 -4.74
C THR A 173 -21.13 -6.88 -3.27
N GLU A 174 -22.03 -6.27 -2.49
CA GLU A 174 -21.84 -6.10 -1.04
C GLU A 174 -21.69 -7.45 -0.31
N GLU A 175 -22.37 -8.49 -0.78
CA GLU A 175 -22.21 -9.84 -0.24
C GLU A 175 -20.82 -10.41 -0.56
N ASN A 176 -20.32 -10.19 -1.78
CA ASN A 176 -18.95 -10.60 -2.14
C ASN A 176 -17.88 -9.90 -1.29
N LYS A 177 -18.08 -8.64 -0.92
CA LYS A 177 -17.18 -7.92 -0.02
C LYS A 177 -17.10 -8.58 1.35
N LYS A 178 -18.24 -8.99 1.91
CA LYS A 178 -18.28 -9.74 3.18
C LYS A 178 -17.60 -11.10 3.04
N GLN A 179 -17.86 -11.82 1.96
CA GLN A 179 -17.21 -13.12 1.69
C GLN A 179 -15.69 -12.96 1.55
N TYR A 180 -15.21 -11.89 0.94
CA TYR A 180 -13.78 -11.60 0.85
C TYR A 180 -13.14 -11.33 2.21
N VAL A 181 -13.79 -10.55 3.05
CA VAL A 181 -13.34 -10.32 4.43
C VAL A 181 -13.31 -11.61 5.23
N LEU A 182 -14.32 -12.51 5.07
CA LEU A 182 -14.33 -13.84 5.67
C LEU A 182 -13.21 -14.73 5.11
N PHE A 183 -12.93 -14.68 3.81
CA PHE A 183 -11.80 -15.40 3.22
C PHE A 183 -10.47 -14.98 3.87
N LEU A 184 -10.20 -13.69 4.01
CA LEU A 184 -8.99 -13.21 4.69
C LEU A 184 -8.97 -13.60 6.17
N SER A 185 -10.11 -13.53 6.85
CA SER A 185 -10.23 -13.97 8.25
C SER A 185 -9.91 -15.48 8.38
N ASN A 186 -10.48 -16.32 7.55
CA ASN A 186 -10.23 -17.76 7.57
C ASN A 186 -8.78 -18.12 7.28
N LEU A 187 -8.14 -17.36 6.39
CA LEU A 187 -6.74 -17.58 6.04
C LEU A 187 -5.76 -17.14 7.14
N LEU A 188 -6.11 -16.13 7.92
CA LEU A 188 -5.12 -15.42 8.75
C LEU A 188 -5.42 -15.43 10.24
N LYS A 189 -6.70 -15.35 10.64
CA LYS A 189 -7.07 -15.10 12.02
C LYS A 189 -6.92 -16.35 12.88
N ASP A 190 -6.20 -16.20 14.02
CA ASP A 190 -5.98 -17.26 15.02
C ASP A 190 -5.36 -18.53 14.40
N ARG A 191 -4.47 -18.37 13.40
CA ARG A 191 -3.82 -19.46 12.69
C ARG A 191 -2.40 -19.71 13.19
N SER A 192 -2.13 -20.95 13.61
CA SER A 192 -0.84 -21.39 14.14
C SER A 192 0.31 -21.21 13.14
N TYR A 193 0.03 -21.37 11.86
CA TYR A 193 1.02 -21.24 10.78
C TYR A 193 1.40 -19.80 10.42
N VAL A 194 0.74 -18.79 11.00
CA VAL A 194 1.08 -17.38 10.72
C VAL A 194 2.23 -16.91 11.61
N GLN A 195 3.33 -16.49 11.01
CA GLN A 195 4.42 -15.79 11.71
C GLN A 195 4.15 -14.30 11.79
N LEU A 196 3.91 -13.67 10.63
CA LEU A 196 3.59 -12.28 10.47
C LEU A 196 2.70 -12.10 9.24
N THR A 197 1.69 -11.26 9.32
CA THR A 197 1.01 -10.71 8.15
C THR A 197 1.37 -9.24 8.00
N TYR A 198 1.99 -8.90 6.88
CA TYR A 198 2.22 -7.53 6.42
C TYR A 198 1.29 -7.24 5.25
N MET A 199 0.30 -6.40 5.47
CA MET A 199 -0.72 -6.09 4.47
C MET A 199 -0.71 -4.61 4.12
N THR A 200 -0.91 -4.29 2.83
CA THR A 200 -0.99 -2.91 2.35
C THR A 200 -2.20 -2.70 1.45
N GLY A 201 -2.71 -1.48 1.46
CA GLY A 201 -3.81 -1.03 0.63
C GLY A 201 -4.02 0.47 0.70
N ILE A 202 -5.09 0.95 0.11
CA ILE A 202 -5.55 2.33 0.21
C ILE A 202 -6.56 2.45 1.33
N LEU A 203 -7.55 1.55 1.34
CA LEU A 203 -8.68 1.60 2.25
C LEU A 203 -8.35 0.99 3.61
N PRO A 204 -8.72 1.65 4.72
CA PRO A 204 -8.60 1.09 6.06
C PRO A 204 -9.47 -0.16 6.24
N ILE A 205 -8.96 -1.17 6.98
CA ILE A 205 -9.71 -2.41 7.27
C ILE A 205 -10.97 -2.14 8.07
N ALA A 206 -10.89 -1.24 9.05
CA ALA A 206 -12.00 -0.91 9.93
C ALA A 206 -13.29 -0.51 9.20
N MET A 207 -13.16 -0.16 7.93
CA MET A 207 -14.28 0.18 7.05
C MET A 207 -15.11 -1.01 6.59
N TYR A 208 -14.52 -2.19 6.49
CA TYR A 208 -15.18 -3.39 5.95
C TYR A 208 -15.45 -4.46 7.00
N SER A 209 -14.81 -4.35 8.16
CA SER A 209 -14.98 -5.25 9.28
C SER A 209 -15.99 -4.65 10.26
N SER A 210 -17.27 -4.85 10.01
CA SER A 210 -18.33 -4.43 10.95
C SER A 210 -18.43 -5.34 12.20
N GLY A 211 -17.64 -6.40 12.24
CA GLY A 211 -17.60 -7.40 13.28
C GLY A 211 -16.18 -7.71 13.75
N SER A 212 -15.95 -8.98 14.06
CA SER A 212 -14.65 -9.46 14.59
C SER A 212 -13.74 -10.07 13.54
N GLU A 213 -14.09 -9.98 12.24
CA GLU A 213 -13.45 -10.75 11.17
C GLU A 213 -11.95 -10.42 11.03
N LEU A 214 -11.61 -9.13 10.94
CA LEU A 214 -10.22 -8.66 10.75
C LEU A 214 -9.72 -7.79 11.93
N ASN A 215 -10.32 -7.94 13.11
CA ASN A 215 -9.94 -7.16 14.30
C ASN A 215 -8.55 -7.50 14.86
N MET A 216 -7.88 -8.54 14.34
CA MET A 216 -6.53 -8.90 14.70
C MET A 216 -5.47 -7.98 14.09
N PHE A 217 -5.81 -7.18 13.07
CA PHE A 217 -4.85 -6.27 12.45
C PHE A 217 -4.59 -5.02 13.29
N TRP A 218 -3.31 -4.71 13.45
CA TRP A 218 -2.85 -3.39 13.87
C TRP A 218 -2.75 -2.51 12.63
N GLU A 219 -3.64 -1.53 12.57
CA GLU A 219 -3.79 -0.68 11.40
C GLU A 219 -3.06 0.65 11.56
N TYR A 220 -2.32 1.04 10.52
CA TYR A 220 -1.52 2.27 10.49
C TYR A 220 -1.88 3.10 9.26
N THR A 221 -2.72 4.11 9.45
CA THR A 221 -3.05 5.08 8.39
C THR A 221 -2.07 6.27 8.43
N MET A 222 -2.08 7.11 7.41
CA MET A 222 -1.21 8.29 7.37
C MET A 222 -1.60 9.35 8.42
N VAL A 223 -2.87 9.44 8.77
CA VAL A 223 -3.44 10.49 9.62
C VAL A 223 -3.76 10.02 11.05
N SER A 224 -3.90 8.71 11.29
CA SER A 224 -4.23 8.18 12.63
C SER A 224 -3.00 7.90 13.47
N GLU A 225 -1.94 7.37 12.87
CA GLU A 225 -0.76 6.88 13.57
C GLU A 225 0.54 7.48 13.01
N ALA A 226 1.45 7.87 13.92
CA ALA A 226 2.76 8.40 13.52
C ALA A 226 3.71 7.31 13.01
N LYS A 227 3.55 6.07 13.51
CA LYS A 227 4.42 4.95 13.13
C LYS A 227 4.33 4.66 11.63
N TYR A 228 5.46 4.36 11.01
CA TYR A 228 5.66 4.11 9.58
C TYR A 228 5.46 5.31 8.64
N ASN A 229 5.13 6.50 9.13
CA ASN A 229 4.88 7.64 8.24
C ASN A 229 6.08 8.00 7.39
N GLU A 230 7.28 8.01 7.96
CA GLU A 230 8.54 8.34 7.28
C GLU A 230 8.94 7.37 6.15
N TYR A 231 8.38 6.14 6.14
CA TYR A 231 8.73 5.12 5.16
C TYR A 231 7.88 5.18 3.88
N PHE A 232 6.76 5.89 3.91
CA PHE A 232 5.84 6.01 2.78
C PHE A 232 5.70 7.46 2.35
N GLY A 233 6.12 7.74 1.12
CA GLY A 233 6.33 9.10 0.64
C GLY A 233 7.80 9.50 0.72
N PHE A 234 8.12 10.72 0.28
CA PHE A 234 9.45 11.30 0.47
C PHE A 234 9.38 12.47 1.45
N THR A 235 10.33 12.53 2.36
CA THR A 235 10.53 13.67 3.26
C THR A 235 11.20 14.84 2.52
N ASP A 236 11.15 16.03 3.08
CA ASP A 236 11.79 17.22 2.50
C ASP A 236 13.30 17.02 2.33
N SER A 237 13.96 16.43 3.33
CA SER A 237 15.40 16.13 3.27
C SER A 237 15.77 15.08 2.21
N GLU A 238 14.91 14.10 1.98
CA GLU A 238 15.12 13.12 0.90
C GLU A 238 14.98 13.76 -0.47
N VAL A 239 14.01 14.66 -0.64
CA VAL A 239 13.85 15.42 -1.89
C VAL A 239 15.02 16.36 -2.12
N ASP A 240 15.60 16.96 -1.07
CA ASP A 240 16.85 17.74 -1.17
C ASP A 240 18.00 16.89 -1.74
N GLN A 241 18.20 15.67 -1.21
CA GLN A 241 19.23 14.75 -1.69
C GLN A 241 18.99 14.32 -3.15
N LEU A 242 17.73 14.05 -3.52
CA LEU A 242 17.39 13.73 -4.91
C LEU A 242 17.63 14.91 -5.83
N TYR A 243 17.30 16.12 -5.41
CA TYR A 243 17.53 17.34 -6.18
C TYR A 243 19.01 17.65 -6.37
N GLU A 244 19.82 17.49 -5.32
CA GLU A 244 21.29 17.58 -5.46
C GLU A 244 21.84 16.58 -6.48
N LYS A 245 21.37 15.33 -6.45
CA LYS A 245 21.75 14.31 -7.43
C LYS A 245 21.34 14.70 -8.85
N TYR A 246 20.13 15.22 -9.01
CA TYR A 246 19.61 15.70 -10.28
C TYR A 246 20.48 16.83 -10.84
N THR A 247 20.81 17.86 -10.05
CA THR A 247 21.63 19.00 -10.48
C THR A 247 23.05 18.61 -10.87
N ARG A 248 23.64 17.60 -10.19
CA ARG A 248 24.98 17.09 -10.54
C ARG A 248 25.00 16.33 -11.86
N ASN A 249 23.90 15.66 -12.22
CA ASN A 249 23.84 14.75 -13.36
C ASN A 249 23.14 15.35 -14.59
N THR A 250 22.53 16.52 -14.47
CA THR A 250 21.76 17.18 -15.53
C THR A 250 22.51 18.39 -16.06
N ARG A 251 22.75 18.45 -17.38
CA ARG A 251 23.49 19.56 -17.99
C ARG A 251 22.69 20.85 -18.03
N GLU A 252 21.41 20.77 -18.33
CA GLU A 252 20.48 21.90 -18.44
C GLU A 252 19.32 21.65 -17.46
N ILE A 253 19.27 22.46 -16.41
CA ILE A 253 18.32 22.33 -15.31
C ILE A 253 17.08 23.13 -15.63
N HIS A 254 15.94 22.46 -15.77
CA HIS A 254 14.65 23.07 -16.05
C HIS A 254 13.71 23.11 -14.83
N ILE A 255 14.06 22.47 -13.73
CA ILE A 255 13.24 22.36 -12.52
C ILE A 255 14.00 22.97 -11.36
N SER A 256 13.38 23.84 -10.60
CA SER A 256 13.88 24.31 -9.30
C SER A 256 13.47 23.38 -8.15
N ARG A 257 14.12 23.53 -7.01
CA ARG A 257 13.71 22.80 -5.78
C ARG A 257 12.34 23.26 -5.28
N GLU A 258 12.06 24.56 -5.44
CA GLU A 258 10.78 25.18 -5.11
C GLU A 258 9.65 24.65 -5.99
N ASP A 259 9.88 24.39 -7.27
CA ASP A 259 8.91 23.76 -8.15
C ASP A 259 8.49 22.38 -7.62
N LEU A 260 9.43 21.54 -7.19
CA LEU A 260 9.13 20.24 -6.60
C LEU A 260 8.27 20.37 -5.34
N LYS A 261 8.53 21.40 -4.52
CA LYS A 261 7.78 21.65 -3.29
C LYS A 261 6.35 22.10 -3.61
N GLU A 262 6.20 23.09 -4.49
CA GLU A 262 4.89 23.61 -4.88
C GLU A 262 4.00 22.55 -5.53
N TRP A 263 4.60 21.67 -6.35
CA TRP A 263 3.86 20.73 -7.17
C TRP A 263 3.56 19.40 -6.49
N TYR A 264 4.41 18.91 -5.56
CA TYR A 264 4.35 17.51 -5.11
C TYR A 264 4.38 17.31 -3.60
N ASP A 265 4.60 18.36 -2.80
CA ASP A 265 4.54 18.35 -1.35
C ASP A 265 3.09 18.42 -0.85
N GLY A 266 2.90 18.46 0.45
CA GLY A 266 1.67 18.91 1.11
C GLY A 266 0.82 17.83 1.75
N TYR A 267 1.25 16.58 1.73
CA TYR A 267 0.59 15.53 2.48
C TYR A 267 1.07 15.53 3.93
N THR A 268 0.22 16.00 4.84
CA THR A 268 0.57 16.06 6.27
C THR A 268 0.31 14.71 6.93
N THR A 269 1.28 14.22 7.68
CA THR A 269 1.19 13.00 8.48
C THR A 269 0.74 13.31 9.90
N LYS A 270 0.40 12.27 10.68
CA LYS A 270 0.06 12.41 12.10
C LYS A 270 1.16 13.06 12.94
N SER A 271 2.41 12.87 12.57
CA SER A 271 3.56 13.55 13.23
C SER A 271 3.71 15.02 12.85
N GLY A 272 2.89 15.55 11.93
CA GLY A 272 3.01 16.90 11.39
C GLY A 272 4.09 17.05 10.31
N GLU A 273 4.75 15.96 9.92
CA GLU A 273 5.71 15.96 8.83
C GLU A 273 5.00 16.01 7.49
N ARG A 274 5.53 16.78 6.57
CA ARG A 274 5.00 16.90 5.21
C ARG A 274 5.73 15.94 4.29
N MET A 275 4.94 15.22 3.48
CA MET A 275 5.43 14.22 2.56
C MET A 275 5.14 14.61 1.12
N TYR A 276 6.09 14.28 0.25
CA TYR A 276 5.95 14.41 -1.20
C TYR A 276 5.46 13.10 -1.80
N ASN A 277 4.72 13.19 -2.91
CA ASN A 277 4.40 12.01 -3.71
C ASN A 277 5.67 11.49 -4.43
N PRO A 278 6.16 10.27 -4.12
CA PRO A 278 7.41 9.77 -4.69
C PRO A 278 7.40 9.67 -6.20
N ARG A 279 6.29 9.19 -6.78
CA ARG A 279 6.21 8.99 -8.23
C ARG A 279 6.32 10.30 -8.99
N SER A 280 5.63 11.33 -8.53
CA SER A 280 5.64 12.63 -9.20
C SER A 280 7.03 13.27 -9.13
N VAL A 281 7.68 13.22 -7.97
CA VAL A 281 9.07 13.70 -7.81
C VAL A 281 10.03 12.96 -8.74
N VAL A 282 10.02 11.62 -8.72
CA VAL A 282 10.94 10.81 -9.55
C VAL A 282 10.73 11.07 -11.04
N LEU A 283 9.47 11.14 -11.49
CA LEU A 283 9.18 11.39 -12.90
C LEU A 283 9.55 12.81 -13.33
N ALA A 284 9.31 13.82 -12.49
CA ALA A 284 9.74 15.19 -12.77
C ALA A 284 11.26 15.27 -12.97
N LEU A 285 12.03 14.72 -12.04
CA LEU A 285 13.48 14.70 -12.11
C LEU A 285 13.99 13.90 -13.31
N THR A 286 13.38 12.75 -13.61
CA THR A 286 13.77 11.89 -14.74
C THR A 286 13.49 12.57 -16.08
N ASN A 287 12.35 13.22 -16.21
CA ASN A 287 11.93 13.89 -17.44
C ASN A 287 12.45 15.32 -17.55
N ASN A 288 13.11 15.82 -16.51
CA ASN A 288 13.56 17.22 -16.41
C ASN A 288 12.43 18.22 -16.71
N ASN A 289 11.23 17.90 -16.22
CA ASN A 289 10.01 18.70 -16.48
C ASN A 289 8.99 18.51 -15.34
N ILE A 290 8.33 19.59 -14.96
CA ILE A 290 7.17 19.56 -14.05
C ILE A 290 5.92 19.15 -14.82
N GLY A 291 5.06 18.35 -14.19
CA GLY A 291 3.80 17.91 -14.83
C GLY A 291 2.89 17.13 -13.89
N ASN A 292 1.71 16.80 -14.38
CA ASN A 292 0.69 16.03 -13.66
C ASN A 292 0.96 14.53 -13.79
N TYR A 293 1.87 14.00 -12.97
CA TYR A 293 2.29 12.59 -13.05
C TYR A 293 1.45 11.63 -12.22
N TRP A 294 0.91 12.09 -11.10
CA TRP A 294 0.05 11.28 -10.25
C TRP A 294 -1.36 11.19 -10.83
N THR A 295 -1.90 12.31 -11.30
CA THR A 295 -3.28 12.44 -11.80
C THR A 295 -3.46 11.87 -13.21
N SER A 296 -2.38 11.61 -13.96
CA SER A 296 -2.45 11.06 -15.32
C SER A 296 -2.74 9.55 -15.38
N SER A 297 -2.84 8.85 -14.24
CA SER A 297 -2.98 7.40 -14.22
C SER A 297 -3.87 6.89 -13.09
N GLY A 298 -5.02 6.34 -13.43
CA GLY A 298 -5.91 5.62 -12.51
C GLY A 298 -7.39 5.99 -12.64
N PRO A 299 -8.32 5.14 -12.21
CA PRO A 299 -9.73 5.47 -12.16
C PRO A 299 -9.97 6.47 -11.01
N TYR A 300 -10.31 7.69 -11.38
CA TYR A 300 -10.72 8.75 -10.45
C TYR A 300 -12.23 8.94 -10.46
N ASP A 301 -12.91 8.21 -11.34
CA ASP A 301 -14.30 8.43 -11.72
C ASP A 301 -15.27 8.30 -10.54
N GLU A 302 -14.96 7.41 -9.57
CA GLU A 302 -15.83 7.21 -8.41
C GLU A 302 -15.90 8.45 -7.50
N ILE A 303 -14.76 9.04 -7.13
CA ILE A 303 -14.74 10.24 -6.28
C ILE A 303 -15.34 11.43 -7.01
N PHE A 304 -15.03 11.55 -8.29
CA PHE A 304 -15.58 12.60 -9.14
C PHE A 304 -17.09 12.46 -9.34
N TYR A 305 -17.60 11.23 -9.38
CA TYR A 305 -19.02 10.97 -9.40
C TYR A 305 -19.69 11.55 -8.13
N TYR A 306 -19.14 11.30 -6.93
CA TYR A 306 -19.69 11.82 -5.68
C TYR A 306 -19.58 13.34 -5.55
N ILE A 307 -18.48 13.93 -5.99
CA ILE A 307 -18.32 15.38 -6.05
C ILE A 307 -19.40 16.02 -6.96
N ARG A 308 -19.73 15.38 -8.07
CA ARG A 308 -20.77 15.85 -8.99
C ARG A 308 -22.20 15.66 -8.47
N GLN A 309 -22.44 14.67 -7.64
CA GLN A 309 -23.79 14.38 -7.12
C GLN A 309 -24.19 15.18 -5.87
N ASN A 310 -23.26 15.54 -5.01
CA ASN A 310 -23.52 16.26 -3.76
C ASN A 310 -22.99 17.68 -3.84
N ILE A 311 -23.67 18.49 -4.60
CA ILE A 311 -23.06 19.55 -5.39
C ILE A 311 -22.80 20.83 -4.61
N ASP A 312 -23.72 21.32 -3.76
CA ASP A 312 -23.65 22.71 -3.33
C ASP A 312 -22.61 23.00 -2.24
N ASP A 313 -22.48 22.13 -1.22
CA ASP A 313 -21.53 22.37 -0.12
C ASP A 313 -20.09 21.96 -0.48
N VAL A 314 -19.91 20.85 -1.20
CA VAL A 314 -18.59 20.32 -1.56
C VAL A 314 -17.90 21.18 -2.61
N GLN A 315 -18.63 21.64 -3.62
CA GLN A 315 -18.07 22.48 -4.68
C GLN A 315 -17.63 23.85 -4.18
N ASN A 316 -18.42 24.46 -3.29
CA ASN A 316 -18.04 25.75 -2.68
C ASN A 316 -16.75 25.63 -1.87
N ASP A 317 -16.64 24.57 -1.07
CA ASP A 317 -15.44 24.32 -0.27
C ASP A 317 -14.22 23.98 -1.15
N LEU A 318 -14.41 23.21 -2.24
CA LEU A 318 -13.33 22.96 -3.20
C LEU A 318 -12.87 24.24 -3.90
N ALA A 319 -13.78 25.15 -4.24
CA ALA A 319 -13.43 26.45 -4.80
C ALA A 319 -12.59 27.29 -3.82
N LEU A 320 -12.91 27.27 -2.52
CA LEU A 320 -12.09 27.88 -1.48
C LEU A 320 -10.70 27.23 -1.40
N MET A 321 -10.62 25.89 -1.44
CA MET A 321 -9.33 25.19 -1.42
C MET A 321 -8.49 25.46 -2.67
N ILE A 322 -9.10 25.61 -3.84
CA ILE A 322 -8.40 26.01 -5.07
C ILE A 322 -7.84 27.43 -4.95
N SER A 323 -8.52 28.34 -4.22
CA SER A 323 -8.00 29.67 -3.94
C SER A 323 -6.87 29.68 -2.88
N GLY A 324 -6.53 28.51 -2.31
CA GLY A 324 -5.46 28.33 -1.33
C GLY A 324 -5.92 28.36 0.13
N GLU A 325 -7.23 28.39 0.39
CA GLU A 325 -7.79 28.37 1.73
C GLU A 325 -7.93 26.93 2.26
N ALA A 326 -7.93 26.76 3.57
CA ALA A 326 -8.29 25.50 4.22
C ALA A 326 -9.74 25.55 4.69
N VAL A 327 -10.40 24.39 4.68
CA VAL A 327 -11.80 24.27 5.09
C VAL A 327 -11.90 23.36 6.32
N THR A 328 -12.66 23.78 7.32
CA THR A 328 -12.92 22.96 8.51
C THR A 328 -13.79 21.75 8.16
N ALA A 329 -13.34 20.56 8.50
CA ALA A 329 -14.11 19.32 8.33
C ALA A 329 -13.85 18.34 9.48
N LYS A 330 -14.90 17.61 9.87
CA LYS A 330 -14.80 16.48 10.81
C LYS A 330 -14.55 15.22 10.00
N ILE A 331 -13.30 14.75 10.03
CA ILE A 331 -12.92 13.56 9.30
C ILE A 331 -13.27 12.32 10.12
N GLN A 332 -14.06 11.44 9.53
CA GLN A 332 -14.31 10.09 10.01
C GLN A 332 -13.52 9.17 9.07
N GLU A 333 -12.36 8.71 9.49
CA GLU A 333 -11.48 7.83 8.69
C GLU A 333 -12.21 6.59 8.16
N TYR A 334 -13.30 6.23 8.81
CA TYR A 334 -14.10 5.03 8.53
C TYR A 334 -15.34 5.29 7.65
N ALA A 335 -15.67 6.54 7.36
CA ALA A 335 -16.88 6.85 6.60
C ALA A 335 -16.72 6.72 5.07
N ALA A 336 -15.48 6.65 4.59
CA ALA A 336 -15.16 6.59 3.16
C ALA A 336 -15.60 5.29 2.44
N VAL A 337 -16.37 4.42 3.08
CA VAL A 337 -16.67 3.05 2.60
C VAL A 337 -18.07 2.83 2.13
N SER A 338 -19.01 3.65 2.54
CA SER A 338 -20.31 3.49 1.93
C SER A 338 -20.23 3.92 0.46
N MET A 339 -20.62 3.06 -0.46
CA MET A 339 -20.85 3.41 -1.87
C MET A 339 -21.89 4.55 -2.04
N ASN A 340 -22.44 5.04 -0.94
CA ASN A 340 -23.34 6.17 -0.84
C ASN A 340 -22.77 7.22 0.13
N LEU A 341 -21.75 7.94 -0.32
CA LEU A 341 -21.26 9.11 0.41
C LEU A 341 -22.33 10.21 0.31
N THR A 342 -22.98 10.48 1.42
CA THR A 342 -24.16 11.37 1.47
C THR A 342 -23.87 12.73 2.12
N THR A 343 -22.78 12.82 2.86
CA THR A 343 -22.39 14.04 3.57
C THR A 343 -21.04 14.55 3.11
N LYS A 344 -20.83 15.86 3.23
CA LYS A 344 -19.55 16.53 2.95
C LYS A 344 -18.38 15.89 3.71
N ASN A 345 -18.56 15.57 5.00
CA ASN A 345 -17.50 14.97 5.81
C ASN A 345 -17.12 13.56 5.32
N GLU A 346 -18.08 12.76 4.85
CA GLU A 346 -17.81 11.45 4.25
C GLU A 346 -17.04 11.57 2.95
N ILE A 347 -17.42 12.53 2.09
CA ILE A 347 -16.73 12.78 0.82
C ILE A 347 -15.30 13.24 1.08
N PHE A 348 -15.09 14.19 1.98
CA PHE A 348 -13.74 14.65 2.32
C PHE A 348 -12.88 13.57 2.99
N SER A 349 -13.48 12.72 3.84
CA SER A 349 -12.79 11.56 4.41
C SER A 349 -12.32 10.60 3.32
N ALA A 350 -13.17 10.28 2.35
CA ALA A 350 -12.79 9.48 1.20
C ALA A 350 -11.66 10.14 0.39
N MET A 351 -11.77 11.44 0.11
CA MET A 351 -10.76 12.18 -0.66
C MET A 351 -9.40 12.18 0.05
N ILE A 352 -9.36 12.23 1.38
CA ILE A 352 -8.12 12.15 2.16
C ILE A 352 -7.51 10.74 2.06
N VAL A 353 -8.31 9.70 2.23
CA VAL A 353 -7.85 8.29 2.13
C VAL A 353 -7.27 8.01 0.76
N TYR A 354 -7.89 8.49 -0.31
CA TYR A 354 -7.39 8.34 -1.68
C TYR A 354 -6.22 9.28 -2.03
N GLY A 355 -5.95 10.29 -1.18
CA GLY A 355 -4.85 11.24 -1.38
C GLY A 355 -5.17 12.44 -2.26
N PHE A 356 -6.44 12.79 -2.43
CA PHE A 356 -6.87 14.01 -3.12
C PHE A 356 -6.79 15.24 -2.23
N LEU A 357 -6.98 15.05 -0.93
CA LEU A 357 -6.91 16.10 0.08
C LEU A 357 -5.90 15.72 1.16
N SER A 358 -5.38 16.73 1.84
CA SER A 358 -4.59 16.59 3.06
C SER A 358 -5.38 17.11 4.26
N TYR A 359 -5.16 16.52 5.43
CA TYR A 359 -5.83 16.85 6.67
C TYR A 359 -4.82 17.21 7.75
N GLU A 360 -5.06 18.33 8.43
CA GLU A 360 -4.24 18.77 9.54
C GLU A 360 -5.08 19.55 10.56
N ASN A 361 -5.09 19.14 11.81
CA ASN A 361 -5.69 19.86 12.94
C ASN A 361 -7.17 20.30 12.75
N GLY A 362 -7.98 19.47 12.09
CA GLY A 362 -9.40 19.80 11.84
C GLY A 362 -9.65 20.53 10.52
N GLU A 363 -8.60 20.81 9.77
CA GLU A 363 -8.67 21.48 8.48
C GLU A 363 -8.31 20.55 7.33
N VAL A 364 -9.00 20.72 6.21
CA VAL A 364 -8.79 20.00 4.96
C VAL A 364 -8.34 20.99 3.89
N ARG A 365 -7.37 20.58 3.08
CA ARG A 365 -6.86 21.39 1.96
C ARG A 365 -6.42 20.53 0.78
N ILE A 366 -6.36 21.12 -0.40
CA ILE A 366 -5.69 20.51 -1.55
C ILE A 366 -4.18 20.55 -1.27
N PRO A 367 -3.47 19.41 -1.31
CA PRO A 367 -2.09 19.35 -0.83
C PRO A 367 -1.10 20.14 -1.70
N ASN A 368 -1.31 20.20 -3.03
CA ASN A 368 -0.31 20.71 -3.95
C ASN A 368 -0.90 21.14 -5.30
N LYS A 369 -0.05 21.75 -6.12
CA LYS A 369 -0.45 22.32 -7.42
C LYS A 369 -0.85 21.25 -8.44
N GLU A 370 -0.27 20.05 -8.38
CA GLU A 370 -0.66 18.93 -9.25
C GLU A 370 -2.15 18.60 -9.09
N LEU A 371 -2.63 18.52 -7.85
CA LEU A 371 -4.03 18.26 -7.56
C LEU A 371 -4.91 19.51 -7.75
N MET A 372 -4.39 20.68 -7.45
CA MET A 372 -5.10 21.94 -7.66
C MET A 372 -5.51 22.10 -9.13
N ASN A 373 -4.58 21.86 -10.07
CA ASN A 373 -4.86 21.86 -11.50
C ASN A 373 -5.94 20.85 -11.88
N LYS A 374 -5.91 19.66 -11.27
CA LYS A 374 -6.92 18.62 -11.54
C LYS A 374 -8.32 19.02 -11.09
N PHE A 375 -8.43 19.64 -9.92
CA PHE A 375 -9.72 20.14 -9.44
C PHE A 375 -10.23 21.34 -10.25
N ASP A 376 -9.35 22.24 -10.67
CA ASP A 376 -9.71 23.37 -11.53
C ASP A 376 -10.28 22.90 -12.87
N ASP A 377 -9.60 21.95 -13.54
CA ASP A 377 -10.08 21.31 -14.78
C ASP A 377 -11.48 20.70 -14.62
N MET A 378 -11.80 20.17 -13.43
CA MET A 378 -13.09 19.52 -13.15
C MET A 378 -14.24 20.52 -12.90
N ILE A 379 -13.94 21.66 -12.29
CA ILE A 379 -14.96 22.68 -11.99
C ILE A 379 -15.28 23.48 -13.26
N GLN A 380 -14.32 23.64 -14.17
CA GLN A 380 -14.50 24.38 -15.43
C GLN A 380 -15.10 23.53 -16.56
N GLY A 381 -15.09 22.20 -16.49
CA GLY A 381 -15.63 21.25 -17.49
C GLY A 381 -16.96 20.67 -17.08
#